data_d993e8953d2fd4a096bb3e511c590dd4
#
_entry.id   d993e8953d2fd4a096bb3e511c590dd4
#
_cell.length_a   1.000
_cell.length_b   1.000
_cell.length_c   1.000
_cell.angle_alpha   90.00
_cell.angle_beta   90.00
_cell.angle_gamma   90.00
#
_symmetry.space_group_name_H-M   'P 1'
#
loop_
_entity.id
_entity.type
_entity.pdbx_description
1 polymer ?
#
loop_
_entity_poly.entity_id
_entity_poly.type
_entity_poly.pdbx_seq_one_letter_code
_entity_poly.pdbx_strand_id
1 'polypeptide(L)'
;MPFFLVQPPQKLQFLFNQLFIFFLLLLPSAMSISFNFPSFNTDNSNLTLQGDAFTNPDGLQLTKDTRGSSIGGSVGRALYHERVHLWDNSTGKLKVADFTTNFSFIIKAVDNHTADGLAFFISPFNSSIPNNSGGRYLGLFSNETAINGTQNQIVAVEFDTYQNRWDPSARHVGIDINSIVSKVNVTLPPSINITNGSTTNVWVSYDSSSQN
;
A
#
# COMPACT_ATOMS: atom_id res chain seq x y z
N MET A 1 -30.45 13.84 55.49
CA MET A 1 -29.07 14.15 55.93
C MET A 1 -28.35 14.77 54.76
N PRO A 2 -27.83 16.00 54.82
CA PRO A 2 -27.06 16.57 53.74
C PRO A 2 -25.64 15.96 53.76
N PHE A 3 -25.23 15.45 52.58
CA PHE A 3 -23.85 15.00 52.38
C PHE A 3 -22.96 16.22 52.25
N PHE A 4 -22.08 16.47 53.20
CA PHE A 4 -21.02 17.46 53.07
C PHE A 4 -19.89 16.84 52.26
N LEU A 5 -19.69 17.29 51.03
CA LEU A 5 -18.49 16.99 50.23
C LEU A 5 -17.31 17.75 50.91
N VAL A 6 -16.47 17.04 51.60
CA VAL A 6 -15.23 17.58 52.18
C VAL A 6 -14.27 17.80 50.99
N GLN A 7 -13.95 19.05 50.72
CA GLN A 7 -12.93 19.37 49.71
C GLN A 7 -11.53 18.98 50.20
N PRO A 8 -10.70 18.33 49.37
CA PRO A 8 -9.35 17.98 49.77
C PRO A 8 -8.50 19.26 49.99
N PRO A 9 -7.52 19.23 50.94
CA PRO A 9 -6.67 20.36 51.23
C PRO A 9 -5.90 20.80 49.96
N GLN A 10 -5.75 22.12 49.78
CA GLN A 10 -5.14 22.72 48.59
C GLN A 10 -3.77 22.10 48.19
N LYS A 11 -2.94 21.71 49.17
CA LYS A 11 -1.66 21.03 48.91
C LYS A 11 -1.85 19.65 48.26
N LEU A 12 -2.87 18.92 48.64
CA LEU A 12 -3.18 17.62 48.06
C LEU A 12 -3.68 17.77 46.61
N GLN A 13 -4.47 18.78 46.35
CA GLN A 13 -4.99 19.10 45.04
C GLN A 13 -3.85 19.54 44.07
N PHE A 14 -2.88 20.30 44.58
CA PHE A 14 -1.69 20.69 43.84
C PHE A 14 -0.80 19.49 43.49
N LEU A 15 -0.55 18.60 44.44
CA LEU A 15 0.18 17.34 44.20
C LEU A 15 -0.52 16.45 43.18
N PHE A 16 -1.83 16.35 43.27
CA PHE A 16 -2.62 15.55 42.31
C PHE A 16 -2.52 16.14 40.89
N ASN A 17 -2.58 17.47 40.72
CA ASN A 17 -2.41 18.12 39.45
C ASN A 17 -1.00 17.93 38.86
N GLN A 18 0.04 18.02 39.69
CA GLN A 18 1.41 17.75 39.25
C GLN A 18 1.60 16.29 38.82
N LEU A 19 1.06 15.35 39.57
CA LEU A 19 1.10 13.93 39.22
C LEU A 19 0.35 13.66 37.94
N PHE A 20 -0.81 14.26 37.73
CA PHE A 20 -1.61 14.15 36.54
C PHE A 20 -0.91 14.72 35.30
N ILE A 21 -0.27 15.90 35.44
CA ILE A 21 0.55 16.47 34.35
C ILE A 21 1.75 15.57 34.04
N PHE A 22 2.41 15.02 35.06
CA PHE A 22 3.51 14.08 34.88
C PHE A 22 3.06 12.81 34.14
N PHE A 23 1.89 12.25 34.48
CA PHE A 23 1.31 11.12 33.77
C PHE A 23 0.95 11.47 32.31
N LEU A 24 0.44 12.67 32.04
CA LEU A 24 0.17 13.13 30.69
C LEU A 24 1.44 13.24 29.83
N LEU A 25 2.57 13.61 30.44
CA LEU A 25 3.87 13.68 29.78
C LEU A 25 4.49 12.29 29.51
N LEU A 26 4.03 11.27 30.22
CA LEU A 26 4.46 9.87 30.02
C LEU A 26 3.62 9.12 28.99
N LEU A 27 2.53 9.72 28.50
CA LEU A 27 1.74 9.07 27.44
C LEU A 27 2.59 8.99 26.17
N PRO A 28 2.77 7.78 25.60
CA PRO A 28 3.46 7.65 24.35
C PRO A 28 2.70 8.45 23.28
N SER A 29 3.39 9.35 22.60
CA SER A 29 2.82 10.03 21.44
C SER A 29 2.58 9.00 20.34
N ALA A 30 1.33 8.67 20.08
CA ALA A 30 0.96 7.91 18.90
C ALA A 30 1.14 8.82 17.68
N MET A 31 2.17 8.56 16.88
CA MET A 31 2.33 9.24 15.59
C MET A 31 1.50 8.49 14.55
N SER A 32 0.40 9.09 14.16
CA SER A 32 -0.40 8.62 13.02
C SER A 32 -0.03 9.45 11.79
N ILE A 33 0.25 8.78 10.67
CA ILE A 33 0.40 9.43 9.38
C ILE A 33 -0.89 9.23 8.59
N SER A 34 -1.35 10.28 7.92
CA SER A 34 -2.50 10.23 7.03
C SER A 34 -2.22 11.10 5.81
N PHE A 35 -2.54 10.61 4.64
CA PHE A 35 -2.44 11.34 3.38
C PHE A 35 -3.62 11.02 2.48
N ASN A 36 -3.97 11.94 1.61
CA ASN A 36 -5.07 11.81 0.68
C ASN A 36 -4.72 12.45 -0.67
N PHE A 37 -4.98 11.71 -1.74
CA PHE A 37 -4.83 12.16 -3.11
C PHE A 37 -6.21 12.10 -3.79
N PRO A 38 -7.03 13.13 -3.65
CA PRO A 38 -8.38 13.14 -4.25
C PRO A 38 -8.31 13.18 -5.79
N SER A 39 -7.20 13.61 -6.34
CA SER A 39 -6.89 13.57 -7.78
C SER A 39 -5.39 13.48 -7.99
N PHE A 40 -4.97 12.94 -9.13
CA PHE A 40 -3.57 12.83 -9.56
C PHE A 40 -3.31 13.73 -10.76
N ASN A 41 -3.64 15.01 -10.67
CA ASN A 41 -3.31 15.98 -11.69
C ASN A 41 -1.83 16.43 -11.61
N THR A 42 -1.40 17.32 -12.47
CA THR A 42 0.02 17.64 -12.76
C THR A 42 0.85 18.19 -11.58
N ASP A 43 0.26 18.45 -10.42
CA ASP A 43 0.96 19.00 -9.26
C ASP A 43 0.92 18.02 -8.06
N ASN A 44 1.60 16.89 -8.22
CA ASN A 44 1.71 15.87 -7.17
C ASN A 44 3.14 15.80 -6.60
N SER A 45 3.56 16.87 -5.92
CA SER A 45 4.87 16.95 -5.25
C SER A 45 5.11 15.83 -4.21
N ASN A 46 4.03 15.19 -3.72
CA ASN A 46 4.09 14.11 -2.73
C ASN A 46 4.20 12.71 -3.35
N LEU A 47 4.38 12.61 -4.67
CA LEU A 47 4.58 11.35 -5.37
C LEU A 47 5.95 11.31 -6.05
N THR A 48 6.60 10.16 -5.94
CA THR A 48 7.76 9.82 -6.75
C THR A 48 7.32 8.84 -7.84
N LEU A 49 7.39 9.29 -9.09
CA LEU A 49 7.07 8.48 -10.25
C LEU A 49 8.32 7.80 -10.80
N GLN A 50 8.21 6.54 -11.17
CA GLN A 50 9.31 5.73 -11.69
C GLN A 50 8.89 4.98 -12.95
N GLY A 51 9.88 4.70 -13.83
CA GLY A 51 9.63 4.02 -15.09
C GLY A 51 8.77 4.83 -16.03
N ASP A 52 7.75 4.21 -16.58
CA ASP A 52 6.83 4.82 -17.54
C ASP A 52 5.66 5.59 -16.88
N ALA A 53 5.65 5.68 -15.53
CA ALA A 53 4.58 6.38 -14.83
C ALA A 53 4.63 7.89 -15.05
N PHE A 54 3.46 8.49 -15.28
CA PHE A 54 3.30 9.94 -15.46
C PHE A 54 1.92 10.40 -14.99
N THR A 55 1.76 11.70 -14.77
CA THR A 55 0.47 12.32 -14.49
C THR A 55 0.00 13.15 -15.67
N ASN A 56 -1.30 13.16 -15.90
CA ASN A 56 -1.97 13.99 -16.89
C ASN A 56 -3.30 14.50 -16.31
N PRO A 57 -4.10 15.33 -17.06
CA PRO A 57 -5.38 15.80 -16.57
C PRO A 57 -6.40 14.70 -16.20
N ASP A 58 -6.26 13.51 -16.78
CA ASP A 58 -7.15 12.37 -16.54
C ASP A 58 -6.72 11.55 -15.29
N GLY A 59 -5.52 11.83 -14.74
CA GLY A 59 -5.03 11.18 -13.53
C GLY A 59 -3.60 10.64 -13.63
N LEU A 60 -3.29 9.66 -12.79
CA LEU A 60 -2.02 8.96 -12.74
C LEU A 60 -2.05 7.76 -13.71
N GLN A 61 -1.16 7.78 -14.68
CA GLN A 61 -0.90 6.67 -15.58
C GLN A 61 0.34 5.92 -15.13
N LEU A 62 0.22 4.61 -14.93
CA LEU A 62 1.35 3.77 -14.53
C LEU A 62 2.10 3.16 -15.73
N THR A 63 1.45 3.12 -16.88
CA THR A 63 2.00 2.54 -18.11
C THR A 63 1.82 3.50 -19.28
N LYS A 64 2.55 3.27 -20.36
CA LYS A 64 2.42 4.05 -21.61
C LYS A 64 1.00 3.99 -22.14
N ASP A 65 0.50 5.13 -22.59
CA ASP A 65 -0.81 5.29 -23.24
C ASP A 65 -0.67 5.81 -24.68
N THR A 66 0.37 5.44 -25.37
CA THR A 66 0.61 5.94 -26.73
C THR A 66 0.09 4.97 -27.79
N ARG A 67 -0.99 5.37 -28.47
CA ARG A 67 -1.44 4.68 -29.67
C ARG A 67 -0.35 4.75 -30.73
N GLY A 68 0.06 3.60 -31.25
CA GLY A 68 1.02 3.50 -32.38
C GLY A 68 2.47 3.23 -31.96
N SER A 69 2.79 3.17 -30.67
CA SER A 69 4.07 2.62 -30.17
C SER A 69 3.82 1.32 -29.43
N SER A 70 4.83 0.45 -29.40
CA SER A 70 4.75 -0.78 -28.60
C SER A 70 4.57 -0.43 -27.14
N ILE A 71 3.42 -0.79 -26.56
CA ILE A 71 3.14 -0.69 -25.14
C ILE A 71 3.61 -1.93 -24.38
N GLY A 72 4.05 -2.96 -25.10
CA GLY A 72 4.57 -4.18 -24.52
C GLY A 72 5.79 -3.91 -23.63
N GLY A 73 5.80 -4.51 -22.44
CA GLY A 73 6.86 -4.33 -21.46
C GLY A 73 6.86 -2.98 -20.74
N SER A 74 5.80 -2.16 -20.89
CA SER A 74 5.66 -0.92 -20.12
C SER A 74 5.52 -1.22 -18.64
N VAL A 75 6.29 -0.52 -17.81
CA VAL A 75 6.28 -0.67 -16.35
C VAL A 75 6.48 0.66 -15.67
N GLY A 76 5.66 0.95 -14.68
CA GLY A 76 5.79 2.16 -13.88
C GLY A 76 5.28 1.97 -12.47
N ARG A 77 5.76 2.83 -11.56
CA ARG A 77 5.37 2.90 -10.17
C ARG A 77 5.09 4.34 -9.76
N ALA A 78 4.19 4.50 -8.82
CA ALA A 78 4.00 5.74 -8.08
C ALA A 78 4.20 5.44 -6.60
N LEU A 79 5.12 6.13 -5.97
CA LEU A 79 5.47 5.97 -4.56
C LEU A 79 5.07 7.23 -3.80
N TYR A 80 4.55 7.05 -2.59
CA TYR A 80 4.41 8.16 -1.66
C TYR A 80 5.81 8.69 -1.30
N HIS A 81 5.98 10.00 -1.36
CA HIS A 81 7.28 10.66 -1.25
C HIS A 81 7.91 10.54 0.15
N GLU A 82 7.09 10.45 1.20
CA GLU A 82 7.60 10.40 2.56
C GLU A 82 7.67 8.97 3.10
N ARG A 83 8.53 8.80 4.09
CA ARG A 83 8.67 7.52 4.78
C ARG A 83 7.46 7.26 5.67
N VAL A 84 6.86 6.08 5.53
CA VAL A 84 5.80 5.59 6.41
C VAL A 84 6.40 4.57 7.39
N HIS A 85 6.32 4.86 8.68
CA HIS A 85 6.81 3.97 9.73
C HIS A 85 5.76 2.91 10.04
N LEU A 86 5.92 1.72 9.47
CA LEU A 86 5.00 0.59 9.67
C LEU A 86 5.44 -0.35 10.78
N TRP A 87 6.66 -0.23 11.29
CA TRP A 87 7.15 -1.04 12.38
C TRP A 87 8.20 -0.31 13.22
N ASP A 88 8.29 -0.68 14.49
CA ASP A 88 9.28 -0.17 15.45
C ASP A 88 9.82 -1.32 16.30
N ASN A 89 11.13 -1.41 16.45
CA ASN A 89 11.83 -2.37 17.31
C ASN A 89 12.73 -1.68 18.33
N SER A 90 12.57 -0.39 18.56
CA SER A 90 13.44 0.42 19.44
C SER A 90 13.44 -0.06 20.89
N THR A 91 12.38 -0.72 21.33
CA THR A 91 12.22 -1.25 22.71
C THR A 91 12.59 -2.73 22.83
N GLY A 92 13.15 -3.36 21.79
CA GLY A 92 13.41 -4.81 21.74
C GLY A 92 12.16 -5.67 21.56
N LYS A 93 10.98 -5.05 21.42
CA LYS A 93 9.74 -5.71 21.01
C LYS A 93 9.28 -5.11 19.70
N LEU A 94 9.10 -5.96 18.71
CA LEU A 94 8.54 -5.55 17.43
C LEU A 94 7.10 -5.04 17.64
N LYS A 95 6.87 -3.80 17.25
CA LYS A 95 5.54 -3.20 17.15
C LYS A 95 5.27 -2.98 15.67
N VAL A 96 4.16 -3.46 15.17
CA VAL A 96 3.72 -3.26 13.78
C VAL A 96 2.48 -2.37 13.83
N ALA A 97 2.45 -1.39 12.92
CA ALA A 97 1.33 -0.46 12.83
C ALA A 97 0.18 -1.07 12.03
N ASP A 98 -1.03 -0.79 12.46
CA ASP A 98 -2.21 -0.99 11.64
C ASP A 98 -2.23 0.03 10.51
N PHE A 99 -2.75 -0.35 9.36
CA PHE A 99 -3.01 0.60 8.30
C PHE A 99 -4.28 0.28 7.53
N THR A 100 -4.86 1.31 6.96
CA THR A 100 -5.94 1.20 6.00
C THR A 100 -5.66 2.14 4.85
N THR A 101 -5.82 1.66 3.63
CA THR A 101 -5.76 2.46 2.42
C THR A 101 -6.94 2.15 1.52
N ASN A 102 -7.36 3.15 0.77
CA ASN A 102 -8.32 2.96 -0.31
C ASN A 102 -7.81 3.68 -1.56
N PHE A 103 -8.08 3.08 -2.69
CA PHE A 103 -7.74 3.66 -3.99
C PHE A 103 -8.68 3.14 -5.07
N SER A 104 -8.69 3.85 -6.18
CA SER A 104 -9.43 3.42 -7.36
C SER A 104 -8.49 3.31 -8.53
N PHE A 105 -8.73 2.32 -9.39
CA PHE A 105 -7.98 2.14 -10.61
C PHE A 105 -8.87 1.75 -11.80
N ILE A 106 -8.34 1.94 -12.99
CA ILE A 106 -8.93 1.49 -14.24
C ILE A 106 -7.88 0.70 -14.99
N ILE A 107 -8.18 -0.55 -15.34
CA ILE A 107 -7.42 -1.32 -16.31
C ILE A 107 -8.25 -1.37 -17.59
N LYS A 108 -7.69 -0.88 -18.68
CA LYS A 108 -8.32 -0.88 -19.99
C LYS A 108 -7.47 -1.68 -20.97
N ALA A 109 -8.07 -2.70 -21.54
CA ALA A 109 -7.44 -3.48 -22.59
C ALA A 109 -7.14 -2.60 -23.81
N VAL A 110 -5.97 -2.80 -24.40
CA VAL A 110 -5.63 -2.29 -25.73
C VAL A 110 -5.56 -3.49 -26.67
N ASP A 111 -6.27 -3.43 -27.77
CA ASP A 111 -6.33 -4.50 -28.77
C ASP A 111 -6.74 -5.87 -28.22
N ASN A 112 -7.68 -5.89 -27.25
CA ASN A 112 -8.15 -7.09 -26.53
C ASN A 112 -7.08 -7.84 -25.72
N HIS A 113 -5.91 -7.24 -25.50
CA HIS A 113 -4.90 -7.79 -24.62
C HIS A 113 -5.02 -7.16 -23.23
N THR A 114 -5.17 -8.00 -22.22
CA THR A 114 -5.26 -7.60 -20.80
C THR A 114 -4.14 -8.30 -20.06
N ALA A 115 -2.97 -7.69 -20.04
CA ALA A 115 -1.81 -8.21 -19.32
C ALA A 115 -0.98 -7.02 -18.82
N ASP A 116 -0.23 -7.14 -17.76
CA ASP A 116 -0.19 -8.28 -16.83
C ASP A 116 -1.03 -8.01 -15.58
N GLY A 117 -1.17 -6.77 -15.15
CA GLY A 117 -1.94 -6.42 -13.97
C GLY A 117 -1.49 -5.12 -13.29
N LEU A 118 -1.95 -4.93 -12.06
CA LEU A 118 -1.64 -3.81 -11.19
C LEU A 118 -1.42 -4.33 -9.77
N ALA A 119 -0.56 -3.67 -8.99
CA ALA A 119 -0.39 -3.99 -7.59
C ALA A 119 -0.33 -2.74 -6.71
N PHE A 120 -0.95 -2.83 -5.52
CA PHE A 120 -0.61 -2.00 -4.37
C PHE A 120 0.54 -2.67 -3.62
N PHE A 121 1.55 -1.92 -3.19
CA PHE A 121 2.67 -2.54 -2.50
C PHE A 121 3.31 -1.65 -1.43
N ILE A 122 3.97 -2.32 -0.50
CA ILE A 122 4.83 -1.76 0.53
C ILE A 122 6.23 -2.28 0.29
N SER A 123 7.21 -1.38 0.27
CA SER A 123 8.62 -1.70 0.04
C SER A 123 9.53 -0.82 0.89
N PRO A 124 10.83 -1.13 1.00
CA PRO A 124 11.79 -0.23 1.62
C PRO A 124 11.74 1.18 1.01
N PHE A 125 11.92 2.18 1.86
CA PHE A 125 11.95 3.57 1.41
C PHE A 125 13.03 3.78 0.35
N ASN A 126 12.72 4.56 -0.68
CA ASN A 126 13.57 4.81 -1.85
C ASN A 126 13.86 3.55 -2.70
N SER A 127 13.02 2.53 -2.64
CA SER A 127 13.14 1.41 -3.57
C SER A 127 12.94 1.87 -5.01
N SER A 128 13.63 1.24 -5.93
CA SER A 128 13.50 1.47 -7.38
C SER A 128 12.88 0.28 -8.08
N ILE A 129 12.40 0.51 -9.30
CA ILE A 129 11.94 -0.57 -10.18
C ILE A 129 13.12 -1.52 -10.43
N PRO A 130 13.00 -2.82 -10.12
CA PRO A 130 14.06 -3.78 -10.40
C PRO A 130 14.28 -3.96 -11.91
N ASN A 131 15.49 -4.32 -12.31
CA ASN A 131 15.75 -4.67 -13.69
C ASN A 131 14.91 -5.90 -14.10
N ASN A 132 14.47 -5.93 -15.37
CA ASN A 132 13.69 -7.04 -15.93
C ASN A 132 12.42 -7.38 -15.12
N SER A 133 11.76 -6.35 -14.56
CA SER A 133 10.59 -6.50 -13.70
C SER A 133 9.27 -6.23 -14.40
N GLY A 134 9.28 -5.96 -15.71
CA GLY A 134 8.06 -5.75 -16.48
C GLY A 134 7.26 -7.03 -16.70
N GLY A 135 6.05 -6.85 -17.23
CA GLY A 135 5.15 -7.96 -17.51
C GLY A 135 4.74 -8.71 -16.25
N ARG A 136 4.85 -10.03 -16.29
CA ARG A 136 4.48 -10.97 -15.22
C ARG A 136 5.06 -10.69 -13.83
N TYR A 137 5.98 -9.75 -13.70
CA TYR A 137 6.60 -9.37 -12.43
C TYR A 137 6.04 -8.06 -11.86
N LEU A 138 5.07 -7.47 -12.54
CA LEU A 138 4.27 -6.30 -12.12
C LEU A 138 5.12 -5.08 -11.69
N GLY A 139 6.35 -4.98 -12.17
CA GLY A 139 7.30 -3.97 -11.70
C GLY A 139 7.80 -4.20 -10.28
N LEU A 140 7.44 -5.28 -9.60
CA LEU A 140 7.74 -5.54 -8.19
C LEU A 140 9.05 -6.29 -7.98
N PHE A 141 9.31 -7.29 -8.80
CA PHE A 141 10.42 -8.24 -8.64
C PHE A 141 11.24 -8.33 -9.91
N SER A 142 12.55 -8.54 -9.79
CA SER A 142 13.35 -8.91 -10.97
C SER A 142 13.04 -10.36 -11.39
N ASN A 143 13.28 -10.69 -12.65
CA ASN A 143 13.10 -12.07 -13.13
C ASN A 143 14.02 -13.07 -12.42
N GLU A 144 15.15 -12.62 -11.87
CA GLU A 144 16.11 -13.45 -11.16
C GLU A 144 15.65 -13.78 -9.74
N THR A 145 14.91 -12.86 -9.10
CA THR A 145 14.53 -12.98 -7.67
C THR A 145 13.04 -13.18 -7.45
N ALA A 146 12.22 -13.11 -8.49
CA ALA A 146 10.75 -13.07 -8.37
C ALA A 146 10.14 -14.20 -7.54
N ILE A 147 10.71 -15.42 -7.61
CA ILE A 147 10.26 -16.58 -6.85
C ILE A 147 11.15 -16.88 -5.63
N ASN A 148 12.18 -16.08 -5.38
CA ASN A 148 13.11 -16.25 -4.26
C ASN A 148 12.82 -15.26 -3.15
N GLY A 149 11.96 -15.65 -2.21
CA GLY A 149 11.48 -14.79 -1.13
C GLY A 149 12.56 -14.25 -0.17
N THR A 150 13.79 -14.75 -0.20
CA THR A 150 14.85 -14.30 0.71
C THR A 150 15.59 -13.05 0.21
N GLN A 151 15.45 -12.70 -1.07
CA GLN A 151 16.15 -11.58 -1.69
C GLN A 151 15.28 -10.33 -1.87
N ASN A 152 14.01 -10.43 -1.59
CA ASN A 152 13.05 -9.35 -1.77
C ASN A 152 12.55 -8.84 -0.42
N GLN A 153 12.08 -7.57 -0.39
CA GLN A 153 11.48 -6.93 0.77
C GLN A 153 10.22 -6.18 0.32
N ILE A 154 9.23 -6.93 -0.15
CA ILE A 154 7.97 -6.39 -0.68
C ILE A 154 6.80 -7.17 -0.10
N VAL A 155 5.78 -6.45 0.31
CA VAL A 155 4.43 -6.98 0.54
C VAL A 155 3.52 -6.30 -0.47
N ALA A 156 2.74 -7.07 -1.21
CA ALA A 156 1.85 -6.52 -2.22
C ALA A 156 0.47 -7.18 -2.20
N VAL A 157 -0.50 -6.42 -2.69
CA VAL A 157 -1.80 -6.94 -3.14
C VAL A 157 -1.81 -6.81 -4.66
N GLU A 158 -1.75 -7.91 -5.35
CA GLU A 158 -1.78 -7.96 -6.80
C GLU A 158 -3.22 -8.12 -7.33
N PHE A 159 -3.47 -7.48 -8.45
CA PHE A 159 -4.67 -7.62 -9.28
C PHE A 159 -4.21 -8.13 -10.64
N ASP A 160 -4.04 -9.42 -10.73
CA ASP A 160 -3.49 -10.09 -11.89
C ASP A 160 -4.55 -10.29 -12.97
N THR A 161 -4.18 -10.05 -14.21
CA THR A 161 -5.07 -10.14 -15.38
C THR A 161 -4.57 -11.11 -16.45
N TYR A 162 -3.46 -11.80 -16.18
CA TYR A 162 -2.85 -12.75 -17.11
C TYR A 162 -2.25 -13.95 -16.37
N GLN A 163 -2.61 -15.17 -16.79
CA GLN A 163 -2.16 -16.39 -16.12
C GLN A 163 -0.72 -16.76 -16.51
N ASN A 164 0.15 -16.76 -15.55
CA ASN A 164 1.48 -17.33 -15.62
C ASN A 164 1.50 -18.73 -14.99
N ARG A 165 2.62 -19.43 -15.06
CA ARG A 165 2.73 -20.83 -14.57
C ARG A 165 2.53 -21.02 -13.06
N TRP A 166 2.66 -19.95 -12.28
CA TRP A 166 2.49 -19.96 -10.82
C TRP A 166 1.12 -19.44 -10.37
N ASP A 167 0.31 -18.92 -11.29
CA ASP A 167 -0.95 -18.30 -10.96
C ASP A 167 -2.10 -19.31 -10.90
N PRO A 168 -3.06 -19.10 -10.00
CA PRO A 168 -4.22 -19.97 -9.87
C PRO A 168 -5.17 -19.84 -11.07
N SER A 169 -5.21 -18.68 -11.69
CA SER A 169 -6.11 -18.34 -12.80
C SER A 169 -5.65 -17.09 -13.54
N ALA A 170 -6.25 -16.84 -14.71
CA ALA A 170 -6.01 -15.66 -15.53
C ALA A 170 -6.55 -14.35 -14.91
N ARG A 171 -7.33 -14.41 -13.85
CA ARG A 171 -7.87 -13.25 -13.14
C ARG A 171 -7.98 -13.59 -11.65
N HIS A 172 -7.12 -13.01 -10.86
CA HIS A 172 -7.13 -13.22 -9.43
C HIS A 172 -6.64 -11.99 -8.67
N VAL A 173 -6.91 -11.96 -7.39
CA VAL A 173 -6.29 -11.05 -6.44
C VAL A 173 -5.45 -11.90 -5.51
N GLY A 174 -4.22 -11.49 -5.30
CA GLY A 174 -3.27 -12.21 -4.48
C GLY A 174 -2.59 -11.33 -3.44
N ILE A 175 -2.08 -11.94 -2.38
CA ILE A 175 -1.20 -11.31 -1.40
C ILE A 175 0.19 -11.90 -1.58
N ASP A 176 1.12 -11.06 -1.96
CA ASP A 176 2.51 -11.40 -2.23
C ASP A 176 3.40 -11.00 -1.05
N ILE A 177 4.23 -11.91 -0.61
CA ILE A 177 5.22 -11.65 0.42
C ILE A 177 6.58 -12.05 -0.11
N ASN A 178 7.38 -11.07 -0.50
CA ASN A 178 8.74 -11.26 -1.03
C ASN A 178 8.84 -12.18 -2.27
N SER A 179 7.74 -12.49 -2.91
CA SER A 179 7.67 -13.38 -4.06
C SER A 179 6.44 -13.06 -4.90
N ILE A 180 6.55 -13.19 -6.22
CA ILE A 180 5.42 -13.09 -7.14
C ILE A 180 4.44 -14.27 -7.02
N VAL A 181 4.84 -15.31 -6.30
CA VAL A 181 3.93 -16.41 -5.99
C VAL A 181 3.12 -16.04 -4.77
N SER A 182 1.86 -15.72 -4.96
CA SER A 182 0.96 -15.27 -3.90
C SER A 182 0.86 -16.28 -2.75
N LYS A 183 0.95 -15.81 -1.53
CA LYS A 183 0.74 -16.62 -0.31
C LYS A 183 -0.73 -17.00 -0.13
N VAL A 184 -1.61 -16.08 -0.46
CA VAL A 184 -3.06 -16.26 -0.46
C VAL A 184 -3.60 -15.61 -1.72
N ASN A 185 -4.55 -16.25 -2.36
CA ASN A 185 -5.19 -15.71 -3.56
C ASN A 185 -6.67 -16.07 -3.66
N VAL A 186 -7.38 -15.30 -4.44
CA VAL A 186 -8.80 -15.54 -4.78
C VAL A 186 -8.99 -15.31 -6.27
N THR A 187 -9.46 -16.33 -6.96
CA THR A 187 -9.90 -16.20 -8.36
C THR A 187 -11.15 -15.32 -8.43
N LEU A 188 -11.11 -14.31 -9.29
CA LEU A 188 -12.26 -13.44 -9.48
C LEU A 188 -13.37 -14.17 -10.26
N PRO A 189 -14.62 -14.13 -9.77
CA PRO A 189 -15.72 -14.74 -10.48
C PRO A 189 -15.99 -14.00 -11.82
N PRO A 190 -16.61 -14.64 -12.81
CA PRO A 190 -16.90 -14.03 -14.12
C PRO A 190 -17.69 -12.71 -14.05
N SER A 191 -18.47 -12.51 -12.98
CA SER A 191 -19.24 -11.29 -12.74
C SER A 191 -18.37 -10.08 -12.38
N ILE A 192 -17.13 -10.30 -11.93
CA ILE A 192 -16.17 -9.24 -11.61
C ILE A 192 -15.14 -9.15 -12.73
N ASN A 193 -15.22 -8.10 -13.52
CA ASN A 193 -14.30 -7.83 -14.62
C ASN A 193 -13.54 -6.52 -14.37
N ILE A 194 -12.30 -6.63 -13.90
CA ILE A 194 -11.44 -5.48 -13.58
C ILE A 194 -10.72 -4.91 -14.81
N THR A 195 -10.91 -5.49 -16.00
CA THR A 195 -10.21 -5.09 -17.24
C THR A 195 -11.14 -4.47 -18.29
N ASN A 196 -12.38 -4.19 -17.93
CA ASN A 196 -13.40 -3.66 -18.84
C ASN A 196 -13.32 -2.13 -19.03
N GLY A 197 -12.35 -1.46 -18.42
CA GLY A 197 -12.24 -0.01 -18.45
C GLY A 197 -13.14 0.75 -17.47
N SER A 198 -13.84 0.04 -16.57
CA SER A 198 -14.60 0.65 -15.49
C SER A 198 -13.72 0.88 -14.26
N THR A 199 -14.11 1.85 -13.44
CA THR A 199 -13.43 2.11 -12.16
C THR A 199 -13.62 0.95 -11.20
N THR A 200 -12.51 0.43 -10.69
CA THR A 200 -12.47 -0.54 -9.61
C THR A 200 -12.06 0.17 -8.33
N ASN A 201 -12.84 0.02 -7.27
CA ASN A 201 -12.56 0.57 -5.96
C ASN A 201 -12.00 -0.52 -5.04
N VAL A 202 -10.95 -0.21 -4.31
CA VAL A 202 -10.22 -1.16 -3.46
C VAL A 202 -10.05 -0.57 -2.07
N TRP A 203 -10.18 -1.44 -1.07
CA TRP A 203 -9.82 -1.19 0.33
C TRP A 203 -8.85 -2.26 0.76
N VAL A 204 -7.71 -1.83 1.30
CA VAL A 204 -6.70 -2.71 1.89
C VAL A 204 -6.50 -2.28 3.33
N SER A 205 -6.61 -3.22 4.25
CA SER A 205 -6.36 -2.99 5.67
C SER A 205 -5.47 -4.10 6.23
N TYR A 206 -4.66 -3.73 7.20
CA TYR A 206 -3.86 -4.66 7.98
C TYR A 206 -4.07 -4.36 9.46
N ASP A 207 -4.43 -5.39 10.22
CA ASP A 207 -4.58 -5.37 11.67
C ASP A 207 -3.43 -6.17 12.30
N SER A 208 -2.54 -5.47 12.99
CA SER A 208 -1.36 -6.06 13.61
C SER A 208 -1.70 -6.98 14.79
N SER A 209 -2.86 -6.82 15.41
CA SER A 209 -3.30 -7.64 16.54
C SER A 209 -3.75 -9.04 16.11
N SER A 210 -4.41 -9.13 14.97
CA SER A 210 -4.88 -10.38 14.37
C SER A 210 -3.91 -10.92 13.31
N GLN A 211 -2.96 -10.11 12.87
CA GLN A 211 -2.03 -10.37 11.76
C GLN A 211 -2.74 -10.68 10.42
N ASN A 212 -3.89 -10.03 10.20
CA ASN A 212 -4.75 -10.14 9.01
C ASN A 212 -4.86 -8.80 8.28
#